data_2945b4e3040076f86dd2556372522a81
#
_entry.id   2945b4e3040076f86dd2556372522a81
#
_cell.length_a   1.000
_cell.length_b   1.000
_cell.length_c   1.000
_cell.angle_alpha   90.00
_cell.angle_beta   90.00
_cell.angle_gamma   90.00
#
_symmetry.space_group_name_H-M   'P 1'
#
loop_
_entity.id
_entity.type
_entity.pdbx_description
1 polymer ?
#
loop_
_entity_poly.entity_id
_entity_poly.type
_entity_poly.pdbx_seq_one_letter_code
_entity_poly.pdbx_strand_id
1 'polypeptide(L)'
;GDSNAPIKMIEFASLTCGHCAKFHKEVIPLLKRKYIDEGKIYFTYNDFPLDKFALKASIIARCSGDKFFGFLDVFYKKQKDWTRTKDPLKSLLKMAKIGGVKDEDIKVCLGNKSIEDNLLKDRLKFSKKYEITATPTIILNGSKYEGDLTFEALELNINSLLV
;
A
#
# COMPACT_ATOMS: atom_id res chain seq x y z
N GLY A 1 3.76 -11.11 7.22
CA GLY A 1 3.88 -11.42 8.65
C GLY A 1 3.01 -12.59 9.07
N ASP A 2 3.12 -12.97 10.33
CA ASP A 2 2.33 -14.06 10.90
C ASP A 2 0.88 -13.60 11.19
N SER A 3 -0.10 -14.33 10.69
CA SER A 3 -1.52 -14.06 10.93
C SER A 3 -1.92 -14.17 12.42
N ASN A 4 -1.12 -14.85 13.24
CA ASN A 4 -1.32 -14.97 14.69
C ASN A 4 -0.60 -13.87 15.50
N ALA A 5 0.11 -12.95 14.83
CA ALA A 5 0.80 -11.86 15.51
C ALA A 5 -0.13 -11.06 16.42
N PRO A 6 0.32 -10.62 17.60
CA PRO A 6 -0.50 -9.89 18.56
C PRO A 6 -0.99 -8.53 18.07
N ILE A 7 -0.26 -7.91 17.15
CA ILE A 7 -0.64 -6.63 16.57
C ILE A 7 -1.10 -6.83 15.12
N LYS A 8 -2.30 -6.35 14.81
CA LYS A 8 -2.81 -6.22 13.46
C LYS A 8 -2.64 -4.77 13.01
N MET A 9 -1.79 -4.56 12.03
CA MET A 9 -1.53 -3.24 11.46
C MET A 9 -2.09 -3.17 10.05
N ILE A 10 -2.94 -2.18 9.78
CA ILE A 10 -3.48 -1.90 8.44
C ILE A 10 -2.96 -0.54 8.01
N GLU A 11 -2.43 -0.46 6.81
CA GLU A 11 -2.11 0.79 6.14
C GLU A 11 -3.09 1.04 5.01
N PHE A 12 -3.71 2.22 5.00
CA PHE A 12 -4.47 2.74 3.87
C PHE A 12 -3.60 3.75 3.13
N ALA A 13 -3.28 3.46 1.88
CA ALA A 13 -2.30 4.24 1.13
C ALA A 13 -2.64 4.34 -0.36
N SER A 14 -2.09 5.37 -1.00
CA SER A 14 -2.21 5.62 -2.43
C SER A 14 -0.84 5.65 -3.10
N LEU A 15 -0.72 5.00 -4.25
CA LEU A 15 0.53 4.92 -4.99
C LEU A 15 0.99 6.25 -5.63
N THR A 16 0.11 7.26 -5.68
CA THR A 16 0.47 8.62 -6.09
C THR A 16 0.74 9.57 -4.92
N CYS A 17 0.52 9.10 -3.68
CA CYS A 17 0.74 9.91 -2.48
C CYS A 17 2.23 9.99 -2.11
N GLY A 18 2.80 11.19 -2.06
CA GLY A 18 4.21 11.40 -1.69
C GLY A 18 4.52 11.01 -0.24
N HIS A 19 3.60 11.26 0.70
CA HIS A 19 3.75 10.85 2.09
C HIS A 19 3.75 9.33 2.25
N CYS A 20 2.96 8.62 1.44
CA CYS A 20 2.95 7.16 1.39
C CYS A 20 4.30 6.62 0.87
N ALA A 21 4.84 7.23 -0.20
CA ALA A 21 6.15 6.85 -0.72
C ALA A 21 7.26 7.06 0.33
N LYS A 22 7.22 8.17 1.06
CA LYS A 22 8.16 8.44 2.16
C LYS A 22 8.03 7.38 3.27
N PHE A 23 6.82 7.04 3.68
CA PHE A 23 6.54 6.03 4.70
C PHE A 23 7.09 4.65 4.28
N HIS A 24 6.88 4.26 3.04
CA HIS A 24 7.42 3.01 2.50
C HIS A 24 8.94 3.00 2.36
N LYS A 25 9.57 4.15 2.17
CA LYS A 25 11.02 4.28 2.11
C LYS A 25 11.69 4.26 3.48
N GLU A 26 11.12 4.98 4.44
CA GLU A 26 11.80 5.29 5.71
C GLU A 26 11.28 4.45 6.90
N VAL A 27 10.02 4.05 6.91
CA VAL A 27 9.38 3.43 8.07
C VAL A 27 9.12 1.93 7.86
N ILE A 28 8.49 1.55 6.76
CA ILE A 28 8.12 0.15 6.49
C ILE A 28 9.32 -0.81 6.58
N PRO A 29 10.52 -0.51 6.04
CA PRO A 29 11.65 -1.42 6.13
C PRO A 29 12.12 -1.67 7.57
N LEU A 30 12.01 -0.67 8.44
CA LEU A 30 12.33 -0.80 9.86
C LEU A 30 11.28 -1.63 10.60
N LEU A 31 10.00 -1.34 10.36
CA LEU A 31 8.88 -2.13 10.91
C LEU A 31 8.98 -3.59 10.46
N LYS A 32 9.32 -3.82 9.19
CA LYS A 32 9.46 -5.17 8.67
C LYS A 32 10.50 -5.97 9.44
N ARG A 33 11.72 -5.46 9.53
CA ARG A 33 12.81 -6.16 10.21
C ARG A 33 12.58 -6.38 11.70
N LYS A 34 12.02 -5.37 12.39
CA LYS A 34 11.96 -5.37 13.85
C LYS A 34 10.69 -6.01 14.42
N TYR A 35 9.62 -6.01 13.64
CA TYR A 35 8.30 -6.43 14.13
C TYR A 35 7.57 -7.42 13.23
N ILE A 36 7.58 -7.23 11.91
CA ILE A 36 6.81 -8.10 11.00
C ILE A 36 7.50 -9.45 10.83
N ASP A 37 8.81 -9.44 10.54
CA ASP A 37 9.59 -10.67 10.37
C ASP A 37 9.77 -11.43 11.70
N GLU A 38 9.66 -10.72 12.83
CA GLU A 38 9.68 -11.28 14.18
C GLU A 38 8.32 -11.80 14.68
N GLY A 39 7.31 -11.81 13.82
CA GLY A 39 5.97 -12.30 14.17
C GLY A 39 5.20 -11.44 15.18
N LYS A 40 5.60 -10.20 15.41
CA LYS A 40 4.95 -9.27 16.36
C LYS A 40 3.84 -8.45 15.70
N ILE A 41 3.94 -8.22 14.39
CA ILE A 41 2.95 -7.49 13.59
C ILE A 41 2.53 -8.32 12.39
N TYR A 42 1.21 -8.45 12.21
CA TYR A 42 0.59 -8.84 10.95
C TYR A 42 0.21 -7.57 10.17
N PHE A 43 0.93 -7.32 9.08
CA PHE A 43 0.77 -6.12 8.26
C PHE A 43 -0.16 -6.37 7.08
N THR A 44 -1.14 -5.50 6.90
CA THR A 44 -2.06 -5.49 5.76
C THR A 44 -1.98 -4.16 5.05
N TYR A 45 -1.73 -4.18 3.75
CA TYR A 45 -1.82 -3.01 2.88
C TYR A 45 -3.19 -2.96 2.21
N ASN A 46 -3.89 -1.84 2.37
CA ASN A 46 -5.16 -1.59 1.71
C ASN A 46 -5.04 -0.41 0.75
N ASP A 47 -5.41 -0.65 -0.49
CA ASP A 47 -5.44 0.40 -1.51
C ASP A 47 -6.46 1.48 -1.16
N PHE A 48 -6.01 2.72 -1.18
CA PHE A 48 -6.83 3.91 -1.00
C PHE A 48 -6.50 4.92 -2.11
N PRO A 49 -6.81 4.60 -3.38
CA PRO A 49 -6.40 5.42 -4.51
C PRO A 49 -7.01 6.81 -4.44
N LEU A 50 -6.17 7.84 -4.55
CA LEU A 50 -6.58 9.25 -4.52
C LEU A 50 -6.92 9.80 -5.90
N ASP A 51 -6.49 9.12 -6.95
CA ASP A 51 -6.71 9.51 -8.35
C ASP A 51 -6.72 8.28 -9.29
N LYS A 52 -7.01 8.54 -10.57
CA LYS A 52 -7.10 7.48 -11.58
C LYS A 52 -5.79 6.72 -11.81
N PHE A 53 -4.65 7.37 -11.68
CA PHE A 53 -3.35 6.72 -11.89
C PHE A 53 -2.97 5.85 -10.70
N ALA A 54 -3.28 6.29 -9.48
CA ALA A 54 -3.18 5.45 -8.29
C ALA A 54 -4.04 4.20 -8.41
N LEU A 55 -5.28 4.33 -8.89
CA LEU A 55 -6.16 3.20 -9.13
C LEU A 55 -5.58 2.22 -10.16
N LYS A 56 -5.07 2.72 -11.28
CA LYS A 56 -4.42 1.86 -12.30
C LYS A 56 -3.19 1.16 -11.74
N ALA A 57 -2.34 1.86 -11.01
CA ALA A 57 -1.17 1.28 -10.36
C ALA A 57 -1.55 0.19 -9.35
N SER A 58 -2.60 0.43 -8.54
CA SER A 58 -3.14 -0.57 -7.61
C SER A 58 -3.63 -1.82 -8.32
N ILE A 59 -4.38 -1.67 -9.41
CA ILE A 59 -4.87 -2.80 -10.21
C ILE A 59 -3.68 -3.61 -10.76
N ILE A 60 -2.68 -2.96 -11.34
CA ILE A 60 -1.49 -3.63 -11.89
C ILE A 60 -0.75 -4.39 -10.79
N ALA A 61 -0.54 -3.78 -9.63
CA ALA A 61 0.12 -4.44 -8.50
C ALA A 61 -0.68 -5.66 -8.02
N ARG A 62 -2.00 -5.56 -7.90
CA ARG A 62 -2.88 -6.67 -7.51
C ARG A 62 -2.87 -7.82 -8.52
N CYS A 63 -2.75 -7.52 -9.80
CA CYS A 63 -2.65 -8.52 -10.87
C CYS A 63 -1.35 -9.33 -10.85
N SER A 64 -0.35 -8.87 -10.16
CA SER A 64 0.94 -9.55 -10.07
C SER A 64 0.93 -10.75 -9.09
N GLY A 65 -0.17 -10.97 -8.37
CA GLY A 65 -0.31 -12.06 -7.42
C GLY A 65 0.69 -11.97 -6.26
N ASP A 66 1.55 -12.96 -6.12
CA ASP A 66 2.57 -13.05 -5.07
C ASP A 66 3.68 -11.98 -5.18
N LYS A 67 3.79 -11.30 -6.30
CA LYS A 67 4.73 -10.17 -6.51
C LYS A 67 4.18 -8.82 -6.02
N PHE A 68 3.00 -8.78 -5.42
CA PHE A 68 2.30 -7.56 -5.04
C PHE A 68 3.18 -6.58 -4.23
N PHE A 69 3.78 -7.02 -3.14
CA PHE A 69 4.63 -6.16 -2.32
C PHE A 69 5.90 -5.70 -3.04
N GLY A 70 6.47 -6.54 -3.91
CA GLY A 70 7.57 -6.15 -4.77
C GLY A 70 7.20 -5.01 -5.72
N PHE A 71 6.00 -5.06 -6.30
CA PHE A 71 5.48 -3.97 -7.14
C PHE A 71 5.18 -2.71 -6.34
N LEU A 72 4.64 -2.82 -5.13
CA LEU A 72 4.47 -1.66 -4.25
C LEU A 72 5.80 -0.96 -4.01
N ASP A 73 6.83 -1.71 -3.64
CA ASP A 73 8.17 -1.17 -3.39
C ASP A 73 8.72 -0.42 -4.60
N VAL A 74 8.62 -1.01 -5.79
CA VAL A 74 9.11 -0.40 -7.03
C VAL A 74 8.28 0.84 -7.39
N PHE A 75 6.96 0.77 -7.30
CA PHE A 75 6.08 1.88 -7.64
C PHE A 75 6.28 3.07 -6.70
N TYR A 76 6.47 2.84 -5.41
CA TYR A 76 6.81 3.91 -4.46
C TYR A 76 8.23 4.45 -4.68
N LYS A 77 9.21 3.59 -4.84
CA LYS A 77 10.60 3.99 -5.07
C LYS A 77 10.76 4.82 -6.34
N LYS A 78 10.01 4.48 -7.39
CA LYS A 78 10.02 5.15 -8.71
C LYS A 78 8.84 6.10 -8.89
N GLN A 79 8.14 6.47 -7.82
CA GLN A 79 6.91 7.26 -7.89
C GLN A 79 7.07 8.53 -8.73
N LYS A 80 8.14 9.31 -8.50
CA LYS A 80 8.40 10.54 -9.26
C LYS A 80 8.68 10.27 -10.73
N ASP A 81 9.30 9.14 -11.04
CA ASP A 81 9.66 8.78 -12.41
C ASP A 81 8.43 8.46 -13.25
N TRP A 82 7.44 7.75 -12.69
CA TRP A 82 6.26 7.38 -13.45
C TRP A 82 5.09 8.37 -13.32
N THR A 83 4.97 9.11 -12.21
CA THR A 83 3.87 10.09 -12.03
C THR A 83 4.11 11.40 -12.79
N ARG A 84 5.36 11.78 -13.02
CA ARG A 84 5.75 13.04 -13.68
C ARG A 84 5.99 12.92 -15.17
N THR A 85 5.60 11.81 -15.80
CA THR A 85 5.71 11.61 -17.24
C THR A 85 4.45 12.10 -17.96
N LYS A 86 4.55 12.25 -19.28
CA LYS A 86 3.38 12.57 -20.13
C LYS A 86 2.35 11.46 -20.15
N ASP A 87 2.78 10.21 -19.94
CA ASP A 87 1.94 9.01 -19.94
C ASP A 87 2.31 8.10 -18.76
N PRO A 88 1.73 8.37 -17.56
CA PRO A 88 1.99 7.56 -16.37
C PRO A 88 1.61 6.08 -16.55
N LEU A 89 0.52 5.78 -17.26
CA LEU A 89 0.10 4.41 -17.50
C LEU A 89 1.12 3.63 -18.32
N LYS A 90 1.66 4.24 -19.37
CA LYS A 90 2.72 3.62 -20.19
C LYS A 90 3.96 3.30 -19.36
N SER A 91 4.35 4.20 -18.47
CA SER A 91 5.47 3.99 -17.55
C SER A 91 5.22 2.82 -16.59
N LEU A 92 4.03 2.74 -16.02
CA LEU A 92 3.60 1.62 -15.16
C LEU A 92 3.60 0.28 -15.90
N LEU A 93 3.09 0.24 -17.13
CA LEU A 93 3.08 -0.97 -17.96
C LEU A 93 4.50 -1.46 -18.26
N LYS A 94 5.41 -0.54 -18.57
CA LYS A 94 6.82 -0.85 -18.76
C LYS A 94 7.46 -1.47 -17.51
N MET A 95 7.19 -0.89 -16.35
CA MET A 95 7.68 -1.40 -15.07
C MET A 95 7.11 -2.80 -14.78
N ALA A 96 5.83 -3.01 -15.02
CA ALA A 96 5.18 -4.30 -14.83
C ALA A 96 5.77 -5.38 -15.74
N LYS A 97 6.05 -5.05 -16.98
CA LYS A 97 6.71 -5.95 -17.95
C LYS A 97 8.12 -6.33 -17.48
N ILE A 98 8.92 -5.36 -17.03
CA ILE A 98 10.24 -5.60 -16.45
C ILE A 98 10.14 -6.52 -15.23
N GLY A 99 9.12 -6.36 -14.42
CA GLY A 99 8.81 -7.21 -13.26
C GLY A 99 8.27 -8.60 -13.61
N GLY A 100 8.15 -8.94 -14.90
CA GLY A 100 7.76 -10.26 -15.38
C GLY A 100 6.25 -10.50 -15.48
N VAL A 101 5.42 -9.45 -15.44
CA VAL A 101 3.98 -9.58 -15.71
C VAL A 101 3.75 -9.43 -17.21
N LYS A 102 3.03 -10.36 -17.80
CA LYS A 102 2.73 -10.36 -19.24
C LYS A 102 1.75 -9.23 -19.60
N ASP A 103 1.96 -8.59 -20.75
CA ASP A 103 1.09 -7.51 -21.24
C ASP A 103 -0.38 -7.94 -21.34
N GLU A 104 -0.63 -9.20 -21.75
CA GLU A 104 -1.99 -9.76 -21.87
C GLU A 104 -2.67 -9.84 -20.50
N ASP A 105 -1.96 -10.31 -19.47
CA ASP A 105 -2.49 -10.41 -18.10
C ASP A 105 -2.83 -9.03 -17.55
N ILE A 106 -1.97 -8.03 -17.79
CA ILE A 106 -2.21 -6.65 -17.37
C ILE A 106 -3.44 -6.08 -18.08
N LYS A 107 -3.60 -6.29 -19.38
CA LYS A 107 -4.76 -5.82 -20.15
C LYS A 107 -6.06 -6.43 -19.62
N VAL A 108 -6.06 -7.73 -19.34
CA VAL A 108 -7.22 -8.43 -18.74
C VAL A 108 -7.57 -7.82 -17.39
N CYS A 109 -6.59 -7.58 -16.52
CA CYS A 109 -6.81 -6.98 -15.21
C CYS A 109 -7.33 -5.54 -15.30
N LEU A 110 -6.73 -4.69 -16.13
CA LEU A 110 -7.15 -3.30 -16.33
C LEU A 110 -8.55 -3.20 -16.95
N GLY A 111 -8.94 -4.18 -17.77
CA GLY A 111 -10.27 -4.29 -18.35
C GLY A 111 -11.29 -4.94 -17.42
N ASN A 112 -10.87 -5.49 -16.28
CA ASN A 112 -11.79 -6.15 -15.35
C ASN A 112 -12.47 -5.13 -14.44
N LYS A 113 -13.69 -4.78 -14.83
CA LYS A 113 -14.54 -3.82 -14.11
C LYS A 113 -14.80 -4.23 -12.65
N SER A 114 -14.87 -5.53 -12.37
CA SER A 114 -15.09 -6.06 -11.01
C SER A 114 -13.93 -5.73 -10.07
N ILE A 115 -12.68 -5.82 -10.55
CA ILE A 115 -11.48 -5.46 -9.75
C ILE A 115 -11.53 -3.96 -9.41
N GLU A 116 -11.77 -3.12 -10.40
CA GLU A 116 -11.87 -1.67 -10.21
C GLU A 116 -12.98 -1.31 -9.23
N ASP A 117 -14.18 -1.85 -9.44
CA ASP A 117 -15.34 -1.59 -8.59
C ASP A 117 -15.12 -2.03 -7.15
N ASN A 118 -14.46 -3.17 -6.93
CA ASN A 118 -14.15 -3.66 -5.59
C ASN A 118 -13.17 -2.75 -4.86
N LEU A 119 -12.10 -2.29 -5.54
CA LEU A 119 -11.15 -1.34 -4.96
C LEU A 119 -11.84 -0.03 -4.56
N LEU A 120 -12.73 0.50 -5.40
CA LEU A 120 -13.47 1.73 -5.12
C LEU A 120 -14.52 1.56 -4.01
N LYS A 121 -15.20 0.42 -3.97
CA LYS A 121 -16.13 0.08 -2.88
C LYS A 121 -15.42 -0.05 -1.54
N ASP A 122 -14.29 -0.73 -1.51
CA ASP A 122 -13.47 -0.88 -0.30
C ASP A 122 -12.94 0.47 0.19
N ARG A 123 -12.46 1.31 -0.73
CA ARG A 123 -12.05 2.67 -0.42
C ARG A 123 -13.18 3.45 0.28
N LEU A 124 -14.38 3.41 -0.29
CA LEU A 124 -15.55 4.12 0.27
C LEU A 124 -15.96 3.55 1.63
N LYS A 125 -16.01 2.23 1.75
CA LYS A 125 -16.34 1.53 3.00
C LYS A 125 -15.40 1.89 4.13
N PHE A 126 -14.09 1.81 3.89
CA PHE A 126 -13.08 2.07 4.91
C PHE A 126 -12.90 3.55 5.20
N SER A 127 -13.11 4.43 4.20
CA SER A 127 -13.17 5.88 4.42
C SER A 127 -14.20 6.24 5.49
N LYS A 128 -15.40 5.63 5.41
CA LYS A 128 -16.47 5.84 6.41
C LYS A 128 -16.15 5.17 7.74
N LYS A 129 -15.68 3.91 7.71
CA LYS A 129 -15.42 3.13 8.92
C LYS A 129 -14.37 3.75 9.84
N TYR A 130 -13.28 4.26 9.27
CA TYR A 130 -12.14 4.79 10.00
C TYR A 130 -12.00 6.32 9.88
N GLU A 131 -12.96 6.99 9.26
CA GLU A 131 -12.93 8.44 9.05
C GLU A 131 -11.61 8.90 8.41
N ILE A 132 -11.23 8.22 7.30
CA ILE A 132 -9.98 8.48 6.61
C ILE A 132 -10.07 9.78 5.81
N THR A 133 -9.24 10.76 6.18
CA THR A 133 -9.17 12.08 5.55
C THR A 133 -7.85 12.33 4.83
N ALA A 134 -6.85 11.50 5.07
CA ALA A 134 -5.52 11.63 4.47
C ALA A 134 -4.84 10.25 4.35
N THR A 135 -3.82 10.17 3.50
CA THR A 135 -2.97 8.99 3.35
C THR A 135 -1.50 9.32 3.68
N PRO A 136 -0.74 8.37 4.24
CA PRO A 136 -1.19 7.09 4.74
C PRO A 136 -2.01 7.23 6.04
N THR A 137 -2.96 6.33 6.25
CA THR A 137 -3.65 6.16 7.53
C THR A 137 -3.32 4.79 8.08
N ILE A 138 -2.95 4.73 9.34
CA ILE A 138 -2.54 3.49 10.01
C ILE A 138 -3.60 3.12 11.05
N ILE A 139 -4.00 1.85 11.03
CA ILE A 139 -4.88 1.25 12.05
C ILE A 139 -4.07 0.21 12.82
N LEU A 140 -4.05 0.31 14.12
CA LEU A 140 -3.42 -0.65 15.03
C LEU A 140 -4.49 -1.30 15.91
N ASN A 141 -4.63 -2.61 15.81
CA ASN A 141 -5.63 -3.38 16.55
C ASN A 141 -7.06 -2.78 16.52
N GLY A 142 -7.47 -2.29 15.33
CA GLY A 142 -8.79 -1.71 15.10
C GLY A 142 -8.93 -0.22 15.42
N SER A 143 -7.93 0.41 16.00
CA SER A 143 -7.94 1.84 16.34
C SER A 143 -7.06 2.65 15.40
N LYS A 144 -7.56 3.81 14.95
CA LYS A 144 -6.79 4.73 14.11
C LYS A 144 -5.63 5.33 14.90
N TYR A 145 -4.43 5.23 14.37
CA TYR A 145 -3.23 5.86 14.92
C TYR A 145 -3.22 7.36 14.57
N GLU A 146 -3.13 8.20 15.57
CA GLU A 146 -3.18 9.67 15.43
C GLU A 146 -1.83 10.36 15.67
N GLY A 147 -0.75 9.58 15.82
CA GLY A 147 0.60 10.12 16.03
C GLY A 147 1.36 10.43 14.75
N ASP A 148 2.59 10.87 14.91
CA ASP A 148 3.50 11.11 13.79
C ASP A 148 3.83 9.81 13.05
N LEU A 149 3.94 9.89 11.73
CA LEU A 149 4.26 8.75 10.86
C LEU A 149 5.79 8.55 10.73
N THR A 150 6.50 8.66 11.85
CA THR A 150 7.91 8.30 11.98
C THR A 150 8.04 6.91 12.60
N PHE A 151 9.16 6.24 12.36
CA PHE A 151 9.41 4.94 12.98
C PHE A 151 9.40 5.04 14.51
N GLU A 152 10.06 6.03 15.06
CA GLU A 152 10.19 6.25 16.49
C GLU A 152 8.84 6.44 17.19
N ALA A 153 7.97 7.26 16.61
CA ALA A 153 6.63 7.50 17.18
C ALA A 153 5.74 6.25 17.11
N LEU A 154 5.76 5.54 15.97
CA LEU A 154 5.06 4.28 15.82
C LEU A 154 5.59 3.20 16.76
N GLU A 155 6.92 3.12 16.92
CA GLU A 155 7.58 2.16 17.79
C GLU A 155 7.14 2.29 19.24
N LEU A 156 7.01 3.53 19.74
CA LEU A 156 6.50 3.78 21.09
C LEU A 156 5.10 3.21 21.28
N ASN A 157 4.22 3.44 20.32
CA ASN A 157 2.85 2.92 20.35
C ASN A 157 2.81 1.38 20.23
N ILE A 158 3.57 0.83 19.30
CA ILE A 158 3.69 -0.63 19.10
C ILE A 158 4.17 -1.31 20.39
N ASN A 159 5.21 -0.78 21.01
CA ASN A 159 5.76 -1.34 22.25
C ASN A 159 4.74 -1.30 23.39
N SER A 160 3.91 -0.26 23.47
CA SER A 160 2.84 -0.19 24.46
C SER A 160 1.76 -1.25 24.26
N LEU A 161 1.53 -1.68 23.02
CA LEU A 161 0.58 -2.74 22.68
C LEU A 161 1.12 -4.16 22.88
N LEU A 162 2.44 -4.31 23.00
CA LEU A 162 3.11 -5.61 23.19
C LEU A 162 3.30 -5.99 24.67
N VAL A 163 2.97 -5.10 25.57
CA VAL A 163 3.11 -5.32 27.02
C VAL A 163 1.98 -6.17 27.60
#